data_6bb5ad9febb85d9b3b48c49c33ba0dbd
#
_entry.id   6bb5ad9febb85d9b3b48c49c33ba0dbd
#
_cell.length_a   1.000
_cell.length_b   1.000
_cell.length_c   1.000
_cell.angle_alpha   90.00
_cell.angle_beta   90.00
_cell.angle_gamma   90.00
#
_symmetry.space_group_name_H-M   'P 1'
#
loop_
_entity.id
_entity.type
_entity.pdbx_description
1 polymer ?
#
loop_
_entity_poly.entity_id
_entity_poly.type
_entity_poly.pdbx_seq_one_letter_code
_entity_poly.pdbx_strand_id
1 'polypeptide(L)'
;FQSYALLPHYNVFDNVAYGLKIRKVPKDEIREKVLNILKLVEMEGMESRMTNQLSGGQQQRVALARALVLEPGVLLFDEPLSNLDAKLRVTMRTEIRKIQQKVGITAIYVTHDQSEAMSISDKIIIMSKGKVEQIGTPREIYYHPNSRFVADFIGEANFLDAQVLEAGEEKAK
;
A
#
# COMPACT_ATOMS: atom_id res chain seq x y z
N PHE A 1 6.52 -0.98 8.26
CA PHE A 1 7.52 -1.88 8.87
C PHE A 1 7.17 -3.32 8.50
N GLN A 2 8.16 -4.13 8.13
CA GLN A 2 8.02 -5.53 7.71
C GLN A 2 7.29 -6.44 8.71
N SER A 3 7.21 -6.10 10.00
CA SER A 3 6.54 -6.86 11.06
C SER A 3 5.31 -6.15 11.62
N TYR A 4 4.68 -5.26 10.87
CA TYR A 4 3.56 -4.39 11.31
C TYR A 4 3.86 -3.53 12.54
N ALA A 5 5.00 -3.74 13.20
CA ALA A 5 5.47 -3.06 14.42
C ALA A 5 4.35 -2.91 15.49
N LEU A 6 3.51 -3.92 15.64
CA LEU A 6 2.53 -3.93 16.72
C LEU A 6 3.25 -4.12 18.06
N LEU A 7 2.75 -3.46 19.07
CA LEU A 7 3.28 -3.56 20.43
C LEU A 7 2.79 -4.88 21.04
N PRO A 8 3.68 -5.85 21.30
CA PRO A 8 3.28 -7.22 21.64
C PRO A 8 2.63 -7.34 23.03
N HIS A 9 2.88 -6.38 23.92
CA HIS A 9 2.33 -6.36 25.27
C HIS A 9 0.98 -5.61 25.37
N TYR A 10 0.48 -5.11 24.24
CA TYR A 10 -0.78 -4.39 24.14
C TYR A 10 -1.82 -5.23 23.38
N ASN A 11 -3.07 -5.11 23.82
CA ASN A 11 -4.21 -5.61 23.07
C ASN A 11 -4.46 -4.75 21.82
N VAL A 12 -5.47 -5.10 21.02
CA VAL A 12 -5.85 -4.36 19.81
C VAL A 12 -6.21 -2.91 20.13
N PHE A 13 -7.05 -2.70 21.15
CA PHE A 13 -7.47 -1.36 21.56
C PHE A 13 -6.27 -0.49 21.94
N ASP A 14 -5.38 -1.00 22.78
CA ASP A 14 -4.23 -0.25 23.28
C ASP A 14 -3.20 0.02 22.17
N ASN A 15 -3.03 -0.89 21.22
CA ASN A 15 -2.21 -0.65 20.03
C ASN A 15 -2.74 0.54 19.22
N VAL A 16 -4.04 0.55 18.94
CA VAL A 16 -4.66 1.63 18.15
C VAL A 16 -4.67 2.94 18.93
N ALA A 17 -4.99 2.90 20.23
CA ALA A 17 -5.04 4.06 21.11
C ALA A 17 -3.66 4.70 21.38
N TYR A 18 -2.56 4.00 21.10
CA TYR A 18 -1.22 4.38 21.54
C TYR A 18 -0.84 5.82 21.15
N GLY A 19 -1.00 6.17 19.89
CA GLY A 19 -0.67 7.52 19.41
C GLY A 19 -1.56 8.62 20.00
N LEU A 20 -2.85 8.32 20.24
CA LEU A 20 -3.78 9.26 20.90
C LEU A 20 -3.41 9.49 22.36
N LYS A 21 -2.97 8.43 23.06
CA LYS A 21 -2.48 8.54 24.45
C LYS A 21 -1.24 9.45 24.55
N ILE A 22 -0.29 9.31 23.60
CA ILE A 22 0.89 10.18 23.53
C ILE A 22 0.49 11.64 23.29
N ARG A 23 -0.52 11.88 22.47
CA ARG A 23 -1.08 13.22 22.21
C ARG A 23 -1.94 13.76 23.37
N LYS A 24 -2.08 12.98 24.45
CA LYS A 24 -2.86 13.33 25.66
C LYS A 24 -4.34 13.63 25.35
N VAL A 25 -4.91 12.94 24.37
CA VAL A 25 -6.33 13.02 24.03
C VAL A 25 -7.16 12.51 25.22
N PRO A 26 -8.33 13.10 25.54
CA PRO A 26 -9.22 12.62 26.61
C PRO A 26 -9.65 11.16 26.44
N LYS A 27 -9.81 10.43 27.54
CA LYS A 27 -10.09 8.98 27.51
C LYS A 27 -11.38 8.63 26.75
N ASP A 28 -12.42 9.43 26.91
CA ASP A 28 -13.71 9.17 26.26
C ASP A 28 -13.60 9.37 24.73
N GLU A 29 -12.88 10.40 24.29
CA GLU A 29 -12.59 10.63 22.87
C GLU A 29 -11.69 9.53 22.28
N ILE A 30 -10.69 9.05 23.05
CA ILE A 30 -9.88 7.89 22.63
C ILE A 30 -10.77 6.69 22.36
N ARG A 31 -11.69 6.38 23.28
CA ARG A 31 -12.58 5.22 23.16
C ARG A 31 -13.43 5.32 21.90
N GLU A 32 -14.04 6.45 21.66
CA GLU A 32 -14.88 6.70 20.50
C GLU A 32 -14.07 6.56 19.20
N LYS A 33 -12.94 7.25 19.08
CA LYS A 33 -12.08 7.21 17.89
C LYS A 33 -11.58 5.79 17.59
N VAL A 34 -11.14 5.07 18.62
CA VAL A 34 -10.65 3.70 18.46
C VAL A 34 -11.76 2.75 17.99
N LEU A 35 -12.94 2.80 18.57
CA LEU A 35 -14.05 1.94 18.14
C LEU A 35 -14.49 2.25 16.71
N ASN A 36 -14.56 3.52 16.35
CA ASN A 36 -14.91 3.95 14.99
C ASN A 36 -13.89 3.46 13.95
N ILE A 37 -12.59 3.58 14.24
CA ILE A 37 -11.56 3.11 13.30
C ILE A 37 -11.50 1.59 13.24
N LEU A 38 -11.70 0.86 14.34
CA LEU A 38 -11.77 -0.60 14.35
C LEU A 38 -12.95 -1.12 13.50
N LYS A 39 -14.09 -0.46 13.56
CA LYS A 39 -15.23 -0.75 12.69
C LYS A 39 -14.90 -0.50 11.22
N LEU A 40 -14.17 0.57 10.91
CA LEU A 40 -13.74 0.90 9.54
C LEU A 40 -12.87 -0.21 8.93
N VAL A 41 -11.96 -0.79 9.73
CA VAL A 41 -11.03 -1.85 9.30
C VAL A 41 -11.59 -3.27 9.57
N GLU A 42 -12.88 -3.41 9.87
CA GLU A 42 -13.56 -4.69 10.15
C GLU A 42 -12.92 -5.51 11.28
N MET A 43 -12.56 -4.85 12.36
CA MET A 43 -11.97 -5.43 13.56
C MET A 43 -12.83 -5.19 14.81
N GLU A 44 -14.12 -4.88 14.63
CA GLU A 44 -15.10 -4.71 15.69
C GLU A 44 -15.23 -5.99 16.53
N GLY A 45 -15.29 -5.86 17.87
CA GLY A 45 -15.34 -6.99 18.80
C GLY A 45 -13.99 -7.67 19.08
N MET A 46 -12.90 -7.14 18.51
CA MET A 46 -11.54 -7.68 18.72
C MET A 46 -10.70 -6.84 19.70
N GLU A 47 -11.28 -5.83 20.33
CA GLU A 47 -10.59 -4.79 21.10
C GLU A 47 -9.68 -5.35 22.21
N SER A 48 -10.14 -6.39 22.89
CA SER A 48 -9.43 -7.01 24.03
C SER A 48 -8.42 -8.08 23.61
N ARG A 49 -8.39 -8.49 22.34
CA ARG A 49 -7.47 -9.55 21.89
C ARG A 49 -6.03 -9.06 21.88
N MET A 50 -5.13 -9.94 22.26
CA MET A 50 -3.70 -9.70 22.16
C MET A 50 -3.21 -9.89 20.72
N THR A 51 -2.13 -9.20 20.33
CA THR A 51 -1.62 -9.23 18.96
C THR A 51 -1.18 -10.62 18.50
N ASN A 52 -0.70 -11.46 19.40
CA ASN A 52 -0.31 -12.85 19.12
C ASN A 52 -1.50 -13.81 18.87
N GLN A 53 -2.72 -13.37 19.15
CA GLN A 53 -3.96 -14.12 18.90
C GLN A 53 -4.57 -13.78 17.54
N LEU A 54 -3.91 -12.93 16.75
CA LEU A 54 -4.39 -12.42 15.48
C LEU A 54 -3.68 -13.10 14.31
N SER A 55 -4.42 -13.35 13.23
CA SER A 55 -3.81 -13.72 11.94
C SER A 55 -2.97 -12.56 11.36
N GLY A 56 -2.06 -12.83 10.42
CA GLY A 56 -1.25 -11.80 9.77
C GLY A 56 -2.07 -10.67 9.15
N GLY A 57 -3.17 -11.00 8.46
CA GLY A 57 -4.09 -10.00 7.91
C GLY A 57 -4.80 -9.16 8.99
N GLN A 58 -5.18 -9.77 10.12
CA GLN A 58 -5.74 -9.04 11.26
C GLN A 58 -4.72 -8.10 11.89
N GLN A 59 -3.47 -8.55 12.06
CA GLN A 59 -2.37 -7.72 12.55
C GLN A 59 -2.15 -6.50 11.65
N GLN A 60 -2.19 -6.69 10.34
CA GLN A 60 -2.06 -5.62 9.37
C GLN A 60 -3.22 -4.61 9.47
N ARG A 61 -4.46 -5.07 9.61
CA ARG A 61 -5.63 -4.19 9.84
C ARG A 61 -5.48 -3.36 11.13
N VAL A 62 -4.97 -3.96 12.20
CA VAL A 62 -4.69 -3.23 13.45
C VAL A 62 -3.59 -2.17 13.25
N ALA A 63 -2.53 -2.50 12.51
CA ALA A 63 -1.47 -1.54 12.19
C ALA A 63 -2.00 -0.36 11.35
N LEU A 64 -2.88 -0.66 10.38
CA LEU A 64 -3.55 0.35 9.57
C LEU A 64 -4.47 1.23 10.43
N ALA A 65 -5.29 0.64 11.32
CA ALA A 65 -6.14 1.36 12.25
C ALA A 65 -5.33 2.30 13.16
N ARG A 66 -4.18 1.82 13.69
CA ARG A 66 -3.27 2.62 14.51
C ARG A 66 -2.71 3.85 13.77
N ALA A 67 -2.46 3.72 12.47
CA ALA A 67 -2.01 4.85 11.65
C ALA A 67 -3.15 5.82 11.37
N LEU A 68 -4.32 5.30 11.00
CA LEU A 68 -5.48 6.10 10.58
C LEU A 68 -6.16 6.84 11.73
N VAL A 69 -6.15 6.28 12.96
CA VAL A 69 -6.81 6.91 14.12
C VAL A 69 -6.25 8.29 14.45
N LEU A 70 -5.03 8.58 14.01
CA LEU A 70 -4.36 9.87 14.15
C LEU A 70 -4.78 10.91 13.11
N GLU A 71 -5.64 10.52 12.16
CA GLU A 71 -6.14 11.36 11.06
C GLU A 71 -5.00 12.06 10.30
N PRO A 72 -4.03 11.29 9.76
CA PRO A 72 -2.88 11.87 9.06
C PRO A 72 -3.30 12.47 7.72
N GLY A 73 -2.58 13.49 7.23
CA GLY A 73 -2.80 14.03 5.90
C GLY A 73 -2.30 13.11 4.77
N VAL A 74 -1.29 12.28 5.06
CA VAL A 74 -0.69 11.32 4.12
C VAL A 74 -0.41 10.01 4.85
N LEU A 75 -0.68 8.89 4.19
CA LEU A 75 -0.38 7.55 4.69
C LEU A 75 0.79 6.95 3.90
N LEU A 76 1.81 6.49 4.61
CA LEU A 76 2.99 5.87 4.02
C LEU A 76 2.98 4.36 4.27
N PHE A 77 3.06 3.59 3.20
CA PHE A 77 3.23 2.15 3.21
C PHE A 77 4.61 1.79 2.68
N ASP A 78 5.39 1.09 3.50
CA ASP A 78 6.71 0.60 3.12
C ASP A 78 6.66 -0.94 3.08
N GLU A 79 6.51 -1.50 1.88
CA GLU A 79 6.36 -2.92 1.58
C GLU A 79 5.34 -3.66 2.49
N PRO A 80 4.11 -3.17 2.63
CA PRO A 80 3.20 -3.63 3.68
C PRO A 80 2.74 -5.08 3.51
N LEU A 81 2.89 -5.68 2.34
CA LEU A 81 2.40 -7.02 2.00
C LEU A 81 3.52 -8.07 1.82
N SER A 82 4.79 -7.68 2.01
CA SER A 82 5.95 -8.53 1.73
C SER A 82 5.97 -9.86 2.51
N ASN A 83 5.43 -9.87 3.73
CA ASN A 83 5.42 -11.03 4.63
C ASN A 83 4.14 -11.89 4.53
N LEU A 84 3.26 -11.63 3.58
CA LEU A 84 2.04 -12.39 3.39
C LEU A 84 2.18 -13.43 2.28
N ASP A 85 1.46 -14.55 2.44
CA ASP A 85 1.30 -15.52 1.36
C ASP A 85 0.54 -14.89 0.17
N ALA A 86 0.68 -15.50 -1.01
CA ALA A 86 0.15 -14.93 -2.25
C ALA A 86 -1.36 -14.69 -2.22
N LYS A 87 -2.14 -15.61 -1.62
CA LYS A 87 -3.60 -15.49 -1.55
C LYS A 87 -4.03 -14.36 -0.61
N LEU A 88 -3.41 -14.29 0.56
CA LEU A 88 -3.69 -13.25 1.56
C LEU A 88 -3.25 -11.87 1.04
N ARG A 89 -2.12 -11.81 0.31
CA ARG A 89 -1.62 -10.58 -0.32
C ARG A 89 -2.65 -9.97 -1.28
N VAL A 90 -3.25 -10.78 -2.17
CA VAL A 90 -4.30 -10.30 -3.09
C VAL A 90 -5.50 -9.75 -2.34
N THR A 91 -5.96 -10.44 -1.30
CA THR A 91 -7.08 -9.99 -0.47
C THR A 91 -6.76 -8.66 0.23
N MET A 92 -5.62 -8.61 0.92
CA MET A 92 -5.20 -7.44 1.69
C MET A 92 -4.95 -6.20 0.81
N ARG A 93 -4.42 -6.39 -0.39
CA ARG A 93 -4.26 -5.32 -1.38
C ARG A 93 -5.60 -4.66 -1.72
N THR A 94 -6.62 -5.47 -2.00
CA THR A 94 -7.97 -4.98 -2.30
C THR A 94 -8.58 -4.24 -1.10
N GLU A 95 -8.38 -4.75 0.11
CA GLU A 95 -8.89 -4.15 1.33
C GLU A 95 -8.21 -2.81 1.65
N ILE A 96 -6.88 -2.73 1.54
CA ILE A 96 -6.15 -1.47 1.73
C ILE A 96 -6.67 -0.41 0.75
N ARG A 97 -6.87 -0.78 -0.53
CA ARG A 97 -7.41 0.16 -1.53
C ARG A 97 -8.82 0.62 -1.17
N LYS A 98 -9.71 -0.28 -0.77
CA LYS A 98 -11.08 0.07 -0.32
C LYS A 98 -11.07 1.03 0.86
N ILE A 99 -10.24 0.75 1.87
CA ILE A 99 -10.13 1.61 3.06
C ILE A 99 -9.58 2.98 2.67
N GLN A 100 -8.52 3.03 1.87
CA GLN A 100 -7.92 4.28 1.39
C GLN A 100 -8.95 5.14 0.64
N GLN A 101 -9.73 4.53 -0.27
CA GLN A 101 -10.79 5.23 -1.01
C GLN A 101 -11.92 5.71 -0.08
N LYS A 102 -12.34 4.89 0.89
CA LYS A 102 -13.40 5.23 1.84
C LYS A 102 -13.00 6.40 2.76
N VAL A 103 -11.72 6.46 3.13
CA VAL A 103 -11.17 7.55 3.96
C VAL A 103 -10.85 8.80 3.11
N GLY A 104 -10.60 8.63 1.81
CA GLY A 104 -10.20 9.72 0.90
C GLY A 104 -8.79 10.26 1.16
N ILE A 105 -7.92 9.45 1.79
CA ILE A 105 -6.57 9.86 2.17
C ILE A 105 -5.58 9.68 1.01
N THR A 106 -4.64 10.61 0.90
CA THR A 106 -3.47 10.44 0.03
C THR A 106 -2.55 9.35 0.61
N ALA A 107 -2.19 8.37 -0.21
CA ALA A 107 -1.31 7.29 0.19
C ALA A 107 -0.09 7.19 -0.73
N ILE A 108 1.10 7.00 -0.14
CA ILE A 108 2.31 6.64 -0.85
C ILE A 108 2.61 5.18 -0.51
N TYR A 109 2.72 4.34 -1.53
CA TYR A 109 2.88 2.90 -1.41
C TYR A 109 4.18 2.47 -2.07
N VAL A 110 5.13 1.98 -1.28
CA VAL A 110 6.40 1.43 -1.76
C VAL A 110 6.26 -0.08 -1.89
N THR A 111 6.58 -0.61 -3.05
CA THR A 111 6.60 -2.05 -3.32
C THR A 111 7.59 -2.37 -4.43
N HIS A 112 8.11 -3.58 -4.43
CA HIS A 112 8.85 -4.17 -5.54
C HIS A 112 7.97 -5.11 -6.38
N ASP A 113 6.73 -5.35 -5.99
CA ASP A 113 5.76 -6.17 -6.71
C ASP A 113 4.99 -5.31 -7.72
N GLN A 114 5.22 -5.57 -9.01
CA GLN A 114 4.58 -4.86 -10.11
C GLN A 114 3.06 -5.04 -10.10
N SER A 115 2.58 -6.24 -9.77
CA SER A 115 1.14 -6.53 -9.70
C SER A 115 0.46 -5.71 -8.60
N GLU A 116 1.15 -5.45 -7.49
CA GLU A 116 0.66 -4.55 -6.46
C GLU A 116 0.57 -3.13 -7.00
N ALA A 117 1.68 -2.60 -7.54
CA ALA A 117 1.72 -1.25 -8.07
C ALA A 117 0.64 -1.01 -9.13
N MET A 118 0.52 -1.92 -10.10
CA MET A 118 -0.43 -1.80 -11.20
C MET A 118 -1.90 -1.85 -10.78
N SER A 119 -2.21 -2.54 -9.68
CA SER A 119 -3.60 -2.77 -9.26
C SER A 119 -4.12 -1.82 -8.18
N ILE A 120 -3.23 -1.21 -7.39
CA ILE A 120 -3.64 -0.37 -6.24
C ILE A 120 -3.47 1.12 -6.51
N SER A 121 -2.59 1.51 -7.43
CA SER A 121 -2.15 2.90 -7.60
C SER A 121 -2.98 3.67 -8.62
N ASP A 122 -3.19 4.97 -8.36
CA ASP A 122 -3.69 5.92 -9.35
C ASP A 122 -2.53 6.46 -10.22
N LYS A 123 -1.33 6.58 -9.62
CA LYS A 123 -0.06 6.93 -10.28
C LYS A 123 1.05 6.04 -9.79
N ILE A 124 1.95 5.66 -10.70
CA ILE A 124 3.15 4.88 -10.43
C ILE A 124 4.37 5.76 -10.70
N ILE A 125 5.35 5.66 -9.81
CA ILE A 125 6.68 6.26 -9.96
C ILE A 125 7.67 5.11 -10.03
N ILE A 126 8.27 4.90 -11.19
CA ILE A 126 9.34 3.90 -11.36
C ILE A 126 10.67 4.56 -11.05
N MET A 127 11.43 3.92 -10.20
CA MET A 127 12.75 4.39 -9.77
C MET A 127 13.84 3.35 -10.06
N SER A 128 15.00 3.81 -10.49
CA SER A 128 16.20 3.00 -10.66
C SER A 128 17.43 3.78 -10.18
N LYS A 129 18.28 3.14 -9.40
CA LYS A 129 19.53 3.73 -8.89
C LYS A 129 19.36 5.14 -8.31
N GLY A 130 18.26 5.35 -7.55
CA GLY A 130 17.93 6.63 -6.91
C GLY A 130 17.39 7.72 -7.85
N LYS A 131 17.13 7.41 -9.13
CA LYS A 131 16.54 8.33 -10.11
C LYS A 131 15.13 7.88 -10.48
N VAL A 132 14.27 8.85 -10.80
CA VAL A 132 12.95 8.60 -11.35
C VAL A 132 13.12 8.33 -12.84
N GLU A 133 12.67 7.16 -13.30
CA GLU A 133 12.69 6.72 -14.69
C GLU A 133 11.40 7.13 -15.43
N GLN A 134 10.26 6.92 -14.79
CA GLN A 134 8.96 7.30 -15.37
C GLN A 134 7.93 7.54 -14.27
N ILE A 135 7.01 8.47 -14.54
CA ILE A 135 5.80 8.72 -13.73
C ILE A 135 4.61 8.65 -14.67
N GLY A 136 3.57 7.92 -14.30
CA GLY A 136 2.35 7.82 -15.09
C GLY A 136 1.26 7.01 -14.39
N THR A 137 0.09 6.94 -15.00
CA THR A 137 -0.95 5.99 -14.62
C THR A 137 -0.48 4.55 -14.91
N PRO A 138 -1.05 3.52 -14.27
CA PRO A 138 -0.73 2.13 -14.60
C PRO A 138 -0.81 1.84 -16.11
N ARG A 139 -1.82 2.38 -16.79
CA ARG A 139 -2.01 2.20 -18.22
C ARG A 139 -0.91 2.86 -19.07
N GLU A 140 -0.52 4.09 -18.74
CA GLU A 140 0.57 4.79 -19.42
C GLU A 140 1.90 4.06 -19.26
N ILE A 141 2.20 3.62 -18.04
CA ILE A 141 3.43 2.87 -17.74
C ILE A 141 3.50 1.56 -18.54
N TYR A 142 2.37 0.84 -18.68
CA TYR A 142 2.32 -0.43 -19.36
C TYR A 142 2.37 -0.28 -20.90
N TYR A 143 1.59 0.64 -21.47
CA TYR A 143 1.47 0.77 -22.93
C TYR A 143 2.46 1.75 -23.56
N HIS A 144 3.01 2.67 -22.78
CA HIS A 144 3.92 3.72 -23.25
C HIS A 144 5.17 3.83 -22.36
N PRO A 145 5.96 2.75 -22.21
CA PRO A 145 7.20 2.81 -21.43
C PRO A 145 8.20 3.75 -22.10
N ASN A 146 8.80 4.65 -21.33
CA ASN A 146 9.73 5.68 -21.82
C ASN A 146 11.14 5.14 -22.10
N SER A 147 11.46 3.94 -21.62
CA SER A 147 12.78 3.33 -21.79
C SER A 147 12.70 1.82 -21.82
N ARG A 148 13.76 1.21 -22.36
CA ARG A 148 13.96 -0.25 -22.33
C ARG A 148 13.89 -0.79 -20.91
N PHE A 149 14.46 -0.07 -19.93
CA PHE A 149 14.39 -0.45 -18.52
C PHE A 149 12.95 -0.52 -18.01
N VAL A 150 12.13 0.49 -18.29
CA VAL A 150 10.72 0.50 -17.84
C VAL A 150 9.93 -0.61 -18.50
N ALA A 151 10.12 -0.85 -19.79
CA ALA A 151 9.43 -1.92 -20.52
C ALA A 151 9.77 -3.31 -19.96
N ASP A 152 11.06 -3.57 -19.68
CA ASP A 152 11.54 -4.83 -19.10
C ASP A 152 11.10 -4.99 -17.64
N PHE A 153 11.06 -3.89 -16.90
CA PHE A 153 10.65 -3.91 -15.49
C PHE A 153 9.17 -4.20 -15.29
N ILE A 154 8.28 -3.74 -16.20
CA ILE A 154 6.82 -3.82 -16.02
C ILE A 154 6.21 -5.10 -16.59
N GLY A 155 6.86 -5.74 -17.55
CA GLY A 155 6.32 -6.90 -18.22
C GLY A 155 7.37 -7.76 -18.88
N GLU A 156 6.91 -8.80 -19.57
CA GLU A 156 7.77 -9.61 -20.43
C GLU A 156 7.93 -8.89 -21.76
N ALA A 157 9.10 -8.27 -21.99
CA ALA A 157 9.42 -7.55 -23.21
C ALA A 157 10.52 -8.26 -24.01
N ASN A 158 10.31 -8.40 -25.32
CA ASN A 158 11.35 -8.88 -26.25
C ASN A 158 11.94 -7.69 -26.98
N PHE A 159 13.26 -7.53 -26.91
CA PHE A 159 13.98 -6.44 -27.57
C PHE A 159 14.76 -6.97 -28.75
N LEU A 160 14.50 -6.40 -29.94
CA LEU A 160 15.23 -6.69 -31.16
C LEU A 160 15.97 -5.42 -31.57
N ASP A 161 17.26 -5.56 -31.86
CA ASP A 161 18.03 -4.48 -32.44
C ASP A 161 17.70 -4.42 -33.95
N ALA A 162 17.25 -3.25 -34.41
CA ALA A 162 16.88 -3.03 -35.80
C ALA A 162 17.37 -1.65 -36.29
N GLN A 163 17.66 -1.56 -37.54
CA GLN A 163 17.99 -0.30 -38.23
C GLN A 163 16.84 0.08 -39.15
N VAL A 164 16.34 1.30 -39.02
CA VAL A 164 15.34 1.85 -39.94
C VAL A 164 16.03 2.18 -41.25
N LEU A 165 15.65 1.52 -42.34
CA LEU A 165 16.16 1.77 -43.67
C LEU A 165 15.34 2.82 -44.41
N GLU A 166 14.01 2.75 -44.28
CA GLU A 166 13.08 3.72 -44.87
C GLU A 166 11.96 3.98 -43.88
N ALA A 167 11.53 5.22 -43.74
CA ALA A 167 10.38 5.63 -42.94
C ALA A 167 9.30 6.23 -43.84
N GLY A 168 8.09 5.67 -43.81
CA GLY A 168 6.89 6.24 -44.44
C GLY A 168 5.89 6.67 -43.40
N GLU A 169 4.79 7.33 -43.80
CA GLU A 169 3.78 7.86 -42.86
C GLU A 169 3.12 6.77 -42.03
N GLU A 170 3.07 5.51 -42.46
CA GLU A 170 2.43 4.41 -41.72
C GLU A 170 3.35 3.19 -41.48
N LYS A 171 4.53 3.13 -42.10
CA LYS A 171 5.45 1.96 -42.03
C LYS A 171 6.89 2.39 -42.02
N ALA A 172 7.69 1.71 -41.20
CA ALA A 172 9.15 1.72 -41.27
C ALA A 172 9.66 0.37 -41.83
N LYS A 173 10.68 0.40 -42.70
CA LYS A 173 11.42 -0.77 -43.14
C LYS A 173 12.83 -0.74 -42.59
#